data_b5b725d6dca27d0752f7ce471ccd1fcd
#
_entry.id   b5b725d6dca27d0752f7ce471ccd1fcd
#
_cell.length_a   1.000
_cell.length_b   1.000
_cell.length_c   1.000
_cell.angle_alpha   90.00
_cell.angle_beta   90.00
_cell.angle_gamma   90.00
#
_symmetry.space_group_name_H-M   'P 1'
#
loop_
_entity.id
_entity.type
_entity.pdbx_description
1 polymer ?
#
loop_
_entity_poly.entity_id
_entity_poly.type
_entity_poly.pdbx_seq_one_letter_code
_entity_poly.pdbx_strand_id
1 'polypeptide(L)'
;MKQLKENKGIERSLLLTMAVIAGLTVANCYYNQPLLEMIRHDMGVSQHEANLITVVTQIGYALGLCFLIPMGDLYSRRRIIVINMSVAAVMAVFIAFSQRVWIVWGASLLLGACSVIPQFFSPIAGQYSEKKNKGRNMGFVLSGLLTGILASRVVSGYVGEWLGWREMFIIAALIMIVCLILTLKIMPQIDSNYVGTYRGLMKSVFHIVASNARIRLYAIRAAFSFGSMMAIWSCLAFRLAQAPFFSGSEMVGTLGMCGIAGALAASGLGKLVNQWGIRKLSLYGACLQLVAWTTAYLFGDTYMGLIVAIILVDIGLQCLQLSNQSGCIQEMPEASNRANTIFMTTYFIGGSFGTYCAGLAWTHEGWMGVCAVGAVLAAISLCITICCTK
;
A
#
# COMPACT_ATOMS: atom_id res chain seq x y z
N MET A 1 7.58 -31.28 10.25
CA MET A 1 7.64 -30.07 9.38
C MET A 1 9.05 -29.96 8.83
N LYS A 2 9.23 -29.87 7.51
CA LYS A 2 10.58 -29.67 6.91
C LYS A 2 11.09 -28.29 7.31
N GLN A 3 12.29 -28.21 7.89
CA GLN A 3 12.96 -26.91 8.11
C GLN A 3 13.44 -26.36 6.76
N LEU A 4 13.15 -25.09 6.49
CA LEU A 4 13.71 -24.40 5.35
C LEU A 4 15.23 -24.20 5.55
N LYS A 5 16.00 -24.54 4.51
CA LYS A 5 17.44 -24.30 4.50
C LYS A 5 17.77 -23.18 3.52
N GLU A 6 18.63 -22.24 3.91
CA GLU A 6 19.04 -21.13 3.08
C GLU A 6 19.62 -21.59 1.73
N ASN A 7 19.20 -20.94 0.65
CA ASN A 7 19.65 -21.21 -0.72
C ASN A 7 19.40 -22.64 -1.25
N LYS A 8 18.55 -23.44 -0.59
CA LYS A 8 18.27 -24.84 -1.00
C LYS A 8 17.00 -25.00 -1.82
N GLY A 9 16.21 -23.92 -1.97
CA GLY A 9 14.95 -23.89 -2.71
C GLY A 9 13.72 -23.85 -1.80
N ILE A 10 12.64 -23.30 -2.35
CA ILE A 10 11.31 -23.23 -1.73
C ILE A 10 10.36 -24.10 -2.54
N GLU A 11 9.53 -24.90 -1.87
CA GLU A 11 8.48 -25.67 -2.54
C GLU A 11 7.47 -24.72 -3.22
N ARG A 12 7.00 -25.08 -4.40
CA ARG A 12 6.06 -24.26 -5.17
C ARG A 12 4.75 -23.99 -4.42
N SER A 13 4.27 -24.98 -3.66
CA SER A 13 3.09 -24.87 -2.81
C SER A 13 3.23 -23.77 -1.76
N LEU A 14 4.36 -23.72 -1.07
CA LEU A 14 4.66 -22.70 -0.07
C LEU A 14 4.79 -21.31 -0.73
N LEU A 15 5.46 -21.22 -1.88
CA LEU A 15 5.63 -19.97 -2.61
C LEU A 15 4.27 -19.43 -3.09
N LEU A 16 3.41 -20.30 -3.64
CA LEU A 16 2.05 -19.93 -4.05
C LEU A 16 1.21 -19.48 -2.84
N THR A 17 1.28 -20.21 -1.73
CA THR A 17 0.56 -19.84 -0.50
C THR A 17 1.03 -18.47 0.00
N MET A 18 2.34 -18.19 0.02
CA MET A 18 2.85 -16.87 0.40
C MET A 18 2.35 -15.76 -0.54
N ALA A 19 2.31 -15.99 -1.86
CA ALA A 19 1.82 -15.01 -2.82
C ALA A 19 0.31 -14.73 -2.64
N VAL A 20 -0.50 -15.77 -2.46
CA VAL A 20 -1.95 -15.63 -2.21
C VAL A 20 -2.21 -14.90 -0.89
N ILE A 21 -1.56 -15.33 0.18
CA ILE A 21 -1.72 -14.68 1.50
C ILE A 21 -1.22 -13.23 1.45
N ALA A 22 -0.14 -12.94 0.72
CA ALA A 22 0.34 -11.57 0.54
C ALA A 22 -0.75 -10.67 -0.07
N GLY A 23 -1.42 -11.15 -1.12
CA GLY A 23 -2.52 -10.42 -1.76
C GLY A 23 -3.71 -10.23 -0.83
N LEU A 24 -4.16 -11.30 -0.17
CA LEU A 24 -5.34 -11.27 0.69
C LEU A 24 -5.13 -10.43 1.95
N THR A 25 -3.92 -10.38 2.50
CA THR A 25 -3.64 -9.57 3.71
C THR A 25 -3.45 -8.09 3.41
N VAL A 26 -2.79 -7.72 2.30
CA VAL A 26 -2.67 -6.31 1.91
C VAL A 26 -4.01 -5.72 1.48
N ALA A 27 -4.93 -6.53 1.00
CA ALA A 27 -6.27 -6.14 0.58
C ALA A 27 -7.04 -5.39 1.68
N ASN A 28 -6.81 -5.74 2.96
CA ASN A 28 -7.42 -5.07 4.10
C ASN A 28 -7.17 -3.56 4.16
N CYS A 29 -6.06 -3.08 3.59
CA CYS A 29 -5.74 -1.65 3.55
C CYS A 29 -6.55 -0.88 2.50
N TYR A 30 -7.20 -1.59 1.57
CA TYR A 30 -7.83 -1.00 0.39
C TYR A 30 -9.33 -1.28 0.29
N TYR A 31 -9.88 -2.23 1.07
CA TYR A 31 -11.33 -2.53 1.05
C TYR A 31 -12.21 -1.32 1.38
N ASN A 32 -11.74 -0.42 2.23
CA ASN A 32 -12.51 0.75 2.65
C ASN A 32 -12.73 1.76 1.53
N GLN A 33 -11.82 1.88 0.54
CA GLN A 33 -11.82 2.97 -0.45
C GLN A 33 -13.11 3.04 -1.28
N PRO A 34 -13.62 1.96 -1.90
CA PRO A 34 -14.89 2.00 -2.61
C PRO A 34 -16.11 2.18 -1.69
N LEU A 35 -15.98 1.86 -0.41
CA LEU A 35 -17.07 1.81 0.55
C LEU A 35 -17.27 3.11 1.34
N LEU A 36 -16.38 4.11 1.18
CA LEU A 36 -16.38 5.32 2.02
C LEU A 36 -17.70 6.08 1.98
N GLU A 37 -18.34 6.20 0.81
CA GLU A 37 -19.61 6.90 0.68
C GLU A 37 -20.75 6.11 1.34
N MET A 38 -20.76 4.79 1.21
CA MET A 38 -21.74 3.93 1.91
C MET A 38 -21.60 4.02 3.42
N ILE A 39 -20.35 3.96 3.92
CA ILE A 39 -20.04 4.09 5.36
C ILE A 39 -20.49 5.45 5.85
N ARG A 40 -20.21 6.53 5.10
CA ARG A 40 -20.63 7.89 5.43
C ARG A 40 -22.14 7.98 5.62
N HIS A 41 -22.88 7.44 4.66
CA HIS A 41 -24.34 7.49 4.65
C HIS A 41 -24.95 6.65 5.78
N ASP A 42 -24.48 5.41 5.96
CA ASP A 42 -25.01 4.47 6.96
C ASP A 42 -24.70 4.92 8.41
N MET A 43 -23.53 5.50 8.65
CA MET A 43 -23.13 5.97 9.98
C MET A 43 -23.53 7.44 10.25
N GLY A 44 -24.08 8.17 9.27
CA GLY A 44 -24.47 9.56 9.39
C GLY A 44 -23.31 10.52 9.70
N VAL A 45 -22.12 10.23 9.16
CA VAL A 45 -20.89 11.03 9.38
C VAL A 45 -20.56 11.90 8.18
N SER A 46 -19.69 12.88 8.38
CA SER A 46 -19.18 13.73 7.30
C SER A 46 -18.26 12.96 6.35
N GLN A 47 -18.04 13.46 5.13
CA GLN A 47 -17.10 12.89 4.17
C GLN A 47 -15.67 12.89 4.71
N HIS A 48 -15.30 13.92 5.47
CA HIS A 48 -13.99 13.97 6.12
C HIS A 48 -13.83 12.86 7.16
N GLU A 49 -14.84 12.63 8.02
CA GLU A 49 -14.81 11.55 9.02
C GLU A 49 -14.75 10.16 8.38
N ALA A 50 -15.47 9.94 7.29
CA ALA A 50 -15.37 8.70 6.52
C ALA A 50 -13.98 8.54 5.90
N ASN A 51 -13.41 9.60 5.31
CA ASN A 51 -12.07 9.57 4.71
C ASN A 51 -10.96 9.28 5.74
N LEU A 52 -11.14 9.70 7.02
CA LEU A 52 -10.21 9.37 8.10
C LEU A 52 -10.02 7.86 8.29
N ILE A 53 -10.98 7.01 7.90
CA ILE A 53 -10.83 5.55 7.94
C ILE A 53 -9.63 5.13 7.07
N THR A 54 -9.52 5.67 5.86
CA THR A 54 -8.37 5.39 4.98
C THR A 54 -7.07 5.97 5.54
N VAL A 55 -7.12 7.20 6.09
CA VAL A 55 -5.95 7.86 6.70
C VAL A 55 -5.38 7.00 7.83
N VAL A 56 -6.22 6.62 8.80
CA VAL A 56 -5.76 5.85 9.96
C VAL A 56 -5.33 4.42 9.59
N THR A 57 -5.96 3.81 8.58
CA THR A 57 -5.52 2.50 8.06
C THR A 57 -4.09 2.58 7.51
N GLN A 58 -3.77 3.62 6.75
CA GLN A 58 -2.44 3.84 6.20
C GLN A 58 -1.41 4.21 7.27
N ILE A 59 -1.79 5.03 8.25
CA ILE A 59 -0.95 5.31 9.43
C ILE A 59 -0.67 3.99 10.16
N GLY A 60 -1.69 3.17 10.37
CA GLY A 60 -1.53 1.84 10.96
C GLY A 60 -0.51 1.01 10.19
N TYR A 61 -0.65 0.93 8.87
CA TYR A 61 0.30 0.19 8.02
C TYR A 61 1.73 0.75 8.14
N ALA A 62 1.90 2.07 8.15
CA ALA A 62 3.21 2.71 8.36
C ALA A 62 3.81 2.36 9.74
N LEU A 63 2.99 2.35 10.80
CA LEU A 63 3.42 1.91 12.14
C LEU A 63 3.80 0.42 12.15
N GLY A 64 3.03 -0.42 11.48
CA GLY A 64 3.35 -1.84 11.30
C GLY A 64 4.68 -2.04 10.58
N LEU A 65 4.94 -1.30 9.51
CA LEU A 65 6.23 -1.32 8.80
C LEU A 65 7.38 -0.90 9.71
N CYS A 66 7.20 0.18 10.46
CA CYS A 66 8.23 0.73 11.32
C CYS A 66 8.56 -0.18 12.50
N PHE A 67 7.52 -0.74 13.15
CA PHE A 67 7.68 -1.44 14.43
C PHE A 67 7.56 -2.97 14.33
N LEU A 68 6.66 -3.52 13.51
CA LEU A 68 6.44 -4.96 13.44
C LEU A 68 7.41 -5.67 12.49
N ILE A 69 7.76 -5.05 11.36
CA ILE A 69 8.69 -5.69 10.41
C ILE A 69 10.07 -5.94 11.02
N PRO A 70 10.70 -4.98 11.73
CA PRO A 70 11.99 -5.24 12.39
C PRO A 70 11.92 -6.36 13.46
N MET A 71 10.76 -6.57 14.10
CA MET A 71 10.59 -7.69 15.05
C MET A 71 10.83 -9.05 14.39
N GLY A 72 10.59 -9.17 13.07
CA GLY A 72 10.84 -10.41 12.32
C GLY A 72 12.30 -10.80 12.19
N ASP A 73 13.24 -9.91 12.53
CA ASP A 73 14.66 -10.22 12.62
C ASP A 73 15.04 -10.82 14.00
N LEU A 74 14.21 -10.56 15.03
CA LEU A 74 14.46 -10.99 16.42
C LEU A 74 13.60 -12.17 16.86
N TYR A 75 12.38 -12.26 16.34
CA TYR A 75 11.42 -13.29 16.73
C TYR A 75 11.03 -14.16 15.53
N SER A 76 10.48 -15.34 15.79
CA SER A 76 9.96 -16.23 14.74
C SER A 76 8.95 -15.48 13.85
N ARG A 77 9.29 -15.33 12.57
CA ARG A 77 8.44 -14.66 11.57
C ARG A 77 7.06 -15.31 11.49
N ARG A 78 6.98 -16.64 11.60
CA ARG A 78 5.71 -17.36 11.62
C ARG A 78 4.83 -16.92 12.79
N ARG A 79 5.39 -16.76 14.00
CA ARG A 79 4.63 -16.33 15.18
C ARG A 79 4.08 -14.92 15.00
N ILE A 80 4.89 -14.00 14.48
CA ILE A 80 4.45 -12.62 14.20
C ILE A 80 3.31 -12.61 13.19
N ILE A 81 3.43 -13.36 12.09
CA ILE A 81 2.40 -13.46 11.04
C ILE A 81 1.10 -14.01 11.63
N VAL A 82 1.15 -15.08 12.43
CA VAL A 82 -0.03 -15.67 13.08
C VAL A 82 -0.73 -14.66 13.99
N ILE A 83 0.02 -13.95 14.83
CA ILE A 83 -0.55 -12.91 15.73
C ILE A 83 -1.20 -11.80 14.91
N ASN A 84 -0.50 -11.28 13.88
CA ASN A 84 -1.03 -10.21 13.05
C ASN A 84 -2.32 -10.63 12.32
N MET A 85 -2.39 -11.85 11.76
CA MET A 85 -3.61 -12.36 11.13
C MET A 85 -4.76 -12.48 12.13
N SER A 86 -4.49 -12.98 13.34
CA SER A 86 -5.52 -13.10 14.38
C SER A 86 -6.06 -11.73 14.79
N VAL A 87 -5.18 -10.75 15.00
CA VAL A 87 -5.59 -9.38 15.32
C VAL A 87 -6.35 -8.76 14.16
N ALA A 88 -5.88 -8.92 12.92
CA ALA A 88 -6.55 -8.40 11.73
C ALA A 88 -7.97 -8.97 11.58
N ALA A 89 -8.16 -10.28 11.80
CA ALA A 89 -9.48 -10.91 11.79
C ALA A 89 -10.41 -10.30 12.85
N VAL A 90 -9.93 -10.13 14.08
CA VAL A 90 -10.71 -9.53 15.17
C VAL A 90 -11.06 -8.08 14.85
N MET A 91 -10.11 -7.29 14.35
CA MET A 91 -10.36 -5.88 13.99
C MET A 91 -11.36 -5.74 12.84
N ALA A 92 -11.31 -6.63 11.84
CA ALA A 92 -12.31 -6.65 10.77
C ALA A 92 -13.74 -6.93 11.31
N VAL A 93 -13.87 -7.83 12.30
CA VAL A 93 -15.15 -8.06 13.02
C VAL A 93 -15.58 -6.79 13.75
N PHE A 94 -14.68 -6.12 14.49
CA PHE A 94 -15.01 -4.87 15.17
C PHE A 94 -15.50 -3.79 14.20
N ILE A 95 -14.90 -3.66 13.02
CA ILE A 95 -15.35 -2.73 11.98
C ILE A 95 -16.76 -3.10 11.52
N ALA A 96 -17.01 -4.38 11.20
CA ALA A 96 -18.29 -4.86 10.68
C ALA A 96 -19.47 -4.59 11.63
N PHE A 97 -19.27 -4.79 12.93
CA PHE A 97 -20.33 -4.66 13.93
C PHE A 97 -20.37 -3.30 14.64
N SER A 98 -19.49 -2.38 14.30
CA SER A 98 -19.43 -1.07 14.91
C SER A 98 -20.58 -0.16 14.46
N GLN A 99 -21.14 0.57 15.42
CA GLN A 99 -22.12 1.63 15.17
C GLN A 99 -21.53 3.04 15.39
N ARG A 100 -20.25 3.14 15.77
CA ARG A 100 -19.58 4.41 16.08
C ARG A 100 -18.29 4.54 15.26
N VAL A 101 -18.15 5.63 14.56
CA VAL A 101 -17.02 5.87 13.66
C VAL A 101 -15.66 5.84 14.36
N TRP A 102 -15.56 6.31 15.58
CA TRP A 102 -14.29 6.27 16.35
C TRP A 102 -13.81 4.85 16.65
N ILE A 103 -14.74 3.86 16.81
CA ILE A 103 -14.37 2.45 16.92
C ILE A 103 -13.85 1.94 15.58
N VAL A 104 -14.48 2.34 14.45
CA VAL A 104 -14.01 2.01 13.12
C VAL A 104 -12.61 2.56 12.90
N TRP A 105 -12.32 3.81 13.30
CA TRP A 105 -10.97 4.37 13.21
C TRP A 105 -9.94 3.57 13.99
N GLY A 106 -10.22 3.28 15.27
CA GLY A 106 -9.31 2.50 16.12
C GLY A 106 -9.06 1.10 15.58
N ALA A 107 -10.12 0.40 15.15
CA ALA A 107 -10.00 -0.93 14.54
C ALA A 107 -9.27 -0.89 13.20
N SER A 108 -9.51 0.14 12.37
CA SER A 108 -8.82 0.33 11.08
C SER A 108 -7.33 0.62 11.25
N LEU A 109 -6.94 1.37 12.29
CA LEU A 109 -5.53 1.59 12.63
C LEU A 109 -4.82 0.27 12.93
N LEU A 110 -5.41 -0.58 13.77
CA LEU A 110 -4.84 -1.88 14.12
C LEU A 110 -4.90 -2.86 12.96
N LEU A 111 -5.99 -2.87 12.17
CA LEU A 111 -6.11 -3.66 10.95
C LEU A 111 -5.00 -3.30 9.96
N GLY A 112 -4.75 -2.02 9.75
CA GLY A 112 -3.67 -1.52 8.91
C GLY A 112 -2.30 -1.98 9.43
N ALA A 113 -2.02 -1.80 10.73
CA ALA A 113 -0.77 -2.21 11.35
C ALA A 113 -0.49 -3.71 11.20
N CYS A 114 -1.52 -4.54 11.34
CA CYS A 114 -1.40 -5.99 11.22
C CYS A 114 -1.38 -6.49 9.76
N SER A 115 -1.70 -5.64 8.78
CA SER A 115 -1.73 -6.01 7.35
C SER A 115 -0.36 -5.96 6.66
N VAL A 116 0.72 -5.67 7.37
CA VAL A 116 2.11 -5.63 6.85
C VAL A 116 2.72 -7.02 6.55
N ILE A 117 1.95 -8.08 6.72
CA ILE A 117 2.36 -9.48 6.54
C ILE A 117 3.11 -9.76 5.22
N PRO A 118 2.71 -9.21 4.06
CA PRO A 118 3.42 -9.43 2.80
C PRO A 118 4.89 -9.03 2.82
N GLN A 119 5.24 -8.07 3.65
CA GLN A 119 6.62 -7.58 3.79
C GLN A 119 7.56 -8.61 4.43
N PHE A 120 7.02 -9.63 5.12
CA PHE A 120 7.80 -10.77 5.58
C PHE A 120 8.05 -11.81 4.49
N PHE A 121 7.12 -11.97 3.54
CA PHE A 121 7.19 -13.05 2.56
C PHE A 121 8.24 -12.82 1.47
N SER A 122 8.41 -11.58 1.00
CA SER A 122 9.41 -11.27 -0.01
C SER A 122 10.85 -11.58 0.46
N PRO A 123 11.30 -11.15 1.66
CA PRO A 123 12.59 -11.57 2.21
C PRO A 123 12.71 -13.09 2.42
N ILE A 124 11.65 -13.77 2.89
CA ILE A 124 11.63 -15.22 3.05
C ILE A 124 11.85 -15.89 1.68
N ALA A 125 11.12 -15.47 0.65
CA ALA A 125 11.29 -15.98 -0.71
C ALA A 125 12.73 -15.77 -1.21
N GLY A 126 13.34 -14.61 -0.92
CA GLY A 126 14.73 -14.33 -1.29
C GLY A 126 15.76 -15.17 -0.54
N GLN A 127 15.59 -15.34 0.78
CA GLN A 127 16.55 -16.03 1.65
C GLN A 127 16.62 -17.54 1.37
N TYR A 128 15.49 -18.17 1.14
CA TYR A 128 15.39 -19.64 1.05
C TYR A 128 15.38 -20.17 -0.38
N SER A 129 15.17 -19.33 -1.39
CA SER A 129 15.26 -19.75 -2.80
C SER A 129 16.68 -20.05 -3.23
N GLU A 130 16.85 -20.98 -4.19
CA GLU A 130 18.12 -21.16 -4.88
C GLU A 130 18.61 -19.85 -5.48
N LYS A 131 19.92 -19.61 -5.48
CA LYS A 131 20.55 -18.36 -5.94
C LYS A 131 20.03 -17.90 -7.32
N LYS A 132 19.87 -18.82 -8.27
CA LYS A 132 19.38 -18.56 -9.64
C LYS A 132 17.90 -18.15 -9.71
N ASN A 133 17.09 -18.52 -8.69
CA ASN A 133 15.65 -18.34 -8.67
C ASN A 133 15.18 -17.20 -7.72
N LYS A 134 16.09 -16.57 -6.96
CA LYS A 134 15.75 -15.57 -5.94
C LYS A 134 14.85 -14.46 -6.48
N GLY A 135 15.32 -13.79 -7.53
CA GLY A 135 14.58 -12.67 -8.13
C GLY A 135 13.21 -13.08 -8.66
N ARG A 136 13.13 -14.26 -9.32
CA ARG A 136 11.87 -14.79 -9.84
C ARG A 136 10.86 -15.07 -8.71
N ASN A 137 11.30 -15.71 -7.63
CA ASN A 137 10.41 -16.10 -6.54
C ASN A 137 9.97 -14.89 -5.69
N MET A 138 10.85 -13.92 -5.47
CA MET A 138 10.48 -12.63 -4.87
C MET A 138 9.47 -11.88 -5.73
N GLY A 139 9.70 -11.82 -7.04
CA GLY A 139 8.78 -11.22 -8.00
C GLY A 139 7.42 -11.90 -8.03
N PHE A 140 7.37 -13.22 -7.87
CA PHE A 140 6.12 -13.97 -7.79
C PHE A 140 5.29 -13.61 -6.55
N VAL A 141 5.92 -13.48 -5.38
CA VAL A 141 5.25 -13.00 -4.15
C VAL A 141 4.76 -11.56 -4.33
N LEU A 142 5.58 -10.70 -4.91
CA LEU A 142 5.22 -9.31 -5.20
C LEU A 142 4.04 -9.21 -6.18
N SER A 143 3.99 -10.07 -7.20
CA SER A 143 2.84 -10.14 -8.11
C SER A 143 1.55 -10.49 -7.37
N GLY A 144 1.61 -11.43 -6.42
CA GLY A 144 0.47 -11.76 -5.56
C GLY A 144 -0.01 -10.54 -4.75
N LEU A 145 0.93 -9.79 -4.16
CA LEU A 145 0.62 -8.56 -3.44
C LEU A 145 -0.07 -7.52 -4.35
N LEU A 146 0.49 -7.23 -5.52
CA LEU A 146 -0.07 -6.26 -6.45
C LEU A 146 -1.47 -6.69 -6.95
N THR A 147 -1.63 -7.99 -7.27
CA THR A 147 -2.95 -8.54 -7.63
C THR A 147 -3.95 -8.33 -6.50
N GLY A 148 -3.54 -8.56 -5.25
CA GLY A 148 -4.41 -8.34 -4.08
C GLY A 148 -4.85 -6.89 -3.91
N ILE A 149 -3.95 -5.92 -4.13
CA ILE A 149 -4.28 -4.49 -4.10
C ILE A 149 -5.34 -4.14 -5.14
N LEU A 150 -5.18 -4.64 -6.36
CA LEU A 150 -6.13 -4.38 -7.45
C LEU A 150 -7.46 -5.08 -7.23
N ALA A 151 -7.41 -6.38 -6.93
CA ALA A 151 -8.60 -7.18 -6.71
C ALA A 151 -9.42 -6.70 -5.50
N SER A 152 -8.76 -6.16 -4.47
CA SER A 152 -9.45 -5.67 -3.26
C SER A 152 -10.46 -4.57 -3.56
N ARG A 153 -10.11 -3.62 -4.43
CA ARG A 153 -11.01 -2.52 -4.82
C ARG A 153 -12.20 -3.04 -5.62
N VAL A 154 -11.94 -3.94 -6.56
CA VAL A 154 -13.01 -4.57 -7.37
C VAL A 154 -13.96 -5.36 -6.47
N VAL A 155 -13.40 -6.28 -5.68
CA VAL A 155 -14.20 -7.15 -4.79
C VAL A 155 -14.98 -6.34 -3.79
N SER A 156 -14.35 -5.38 -3.10
CA SER A 156 -15.05 -4.57 -2.09
C SER A 156 -16.11 -3.66 -2.70
N GLY A 157 -15.88 -3.13 -3.91
CA GLY A 157 -16.88 -2.34 -4.63
C GLY A 157 -18.15 -3.13 -4.94
N TYR A 158 -18.01 -4.31 -5.54
CA TYR A 158 -19.15 -5.17 -5.87
C TYR A 158 -19.81 -5.80 -4.64
N VAL A 159 -19.02 -6.27 -3.67
CA VAL A 159 -19.58 -6.82 -2.41
C VAL A 159 -20.32 -5.72 -1.65
N GLY A 160 -19.76 -4.50 -1.60
CA GLY A 160 -20.41 -3.36 -0.97
C GLY A 160 -21.78 -3.07 -1.59
N GLU A 161 -21.87 -3.04 -2.92
CA GLU A 161 -23.11 -2.74 -3.63
C GLU A 161 -24.16 -3.82 -3.44
N TRP A 162 -23.78 -5.10 -3.47
CA TRP A 162 -24.74 -6.22 -3.43
C TRP A 162 -25.13 -6.66 -2.02
N LEU A 163 -24.20 -6.59 -1.08
CA LEU A 163 -24.40 -7.12 0.27
C LEU A 163 -24.35 -6.04 1.35
N GLY A 164 -23.54 -5.02 1.15
CA GLY A 164 -23.28 -3.96 2.11
C GLY A 164 -21.80 -3.88 2.52
N TRP A 165 -21.43 -2.72 3.09
CA TRP A 165 -20.04 -2.48 3.50
C TRP A 165 -19.65 -3.31 4.73
N ARG A 166 -20.59 -3.63 5.63
CA ARG A 166 -20.34 -4.44 6.83
C ARG A 166 -20.00 -5.87 6.46
N GLU A 167 -20.73 -6.43 5.50
CA GLU A 167 -20.56 -7.78 4.98
C GLU A 167 -19.18 -7.95 4.33
N MET A 168 -18.66 -6.89 3.69
CA MET A 168 -17.28 -6.92 3.18
C MET A 168 -16.26 -7.14 4.29
N PHE A 169 -16.43 -6.49 5.45
CA PHE A 169 -15.51 -6.69 6.59
C PHE A 169 -15.71 -8.03 7.29
N ILE A 170 -16.92 -8.61 7.28
CA ILE A 170 -17.16 -10.01 7.71
C ILE A 170 -16.41 -10.98 6.78
N ILE A 171 -16.51 -10.79 5.47
CA ILE A 171 -15.78 -11.58 4.48
C ILE A 171 -14.26 -11.43 4.69
N ALA A 172 -13.78 -10.21 4.93
CA ALA A 172 -12.37 -9.96 5.24
C ALA A 172 -11.90 -10.72 6.49
N ALA A 173 -12.70 -10.75 7.55
CA ALA A 173 -12.42 -11.53 8.76
C ALA A 173 -12.32 -13.03 8.47
N LEU A 174 -13.27 -13.58 7.70
CA LEU A 174 -13.26 -14.98 7.27
C LEU A 174 -12.01 -15.31 6.42
N ILE A 175 -11.66 -14.43 5.50
CA ILE A 175 -10.44 -14.57 4.69
C ILE A 175 -9.21 -14.62 5.61
N MET A 176 -9.11 -13.74 6.62
CA MET A 176 -7.99 -13.75 7.57
C MET A 176 -7.93 -15.04 8.37
N ILE A 177 -9.07 -15.61 8.79
CA ILE A 177 -9.13 -16.90 9.48
C ILE A 177 -8.64 -18.03 8.56
N VAL A 178 -9.07 -18.06 7.30
CA VAL A 178 -8.57 -19.04 6.31
C VAL A 178 -7.07 -18.90 6.10
N CYS A 179 -6.57 -17.69 5.92
CA CYS A 179 -5.13 -17.40 5.80
C CYS A 179 -4.35 -17.84 7.04
N LEU A 180 -4.91 -17.65 8.23
CA LEU A 180 -4.34 -18.10 9.50
C LEU A 180 -4.21 -19.63 9.54
N ILE A 181 -5.27 -20.36 9.18
CA ILE A 181 -5.28 -21.83 9.13
C ILE A 181 -4.25 -22.33 8.12
N LEU A 182 -4.19 -21.74 6.92
CA LEU A 182 -3.20 -22.09 5.90
C LEU A 182 -1.77 -21.83 6.39
N THR A 183 -1.52 -20.70 7.05
CA THR A 183 -0.22 -20.38 7.65
C THR A 183 0.19 -21.40 8.71
N LEU A 184 -0.73 -21.79 9.59
CA LEU A 184 -0.47 -22.78 10.63
C LEU A 184 -0.18 -24.19 10.06
N LYS A 185 -0.80 -24.55 8.93
CA LYS A 185 -0.62 -25.86 8.29
C LYS A 185 0.61 -25.93 7.39
N ILE A 186 0.90 -24.89 6.61
CA ILE A 186 1.86 -24.94 5.51
C ILE A 186 3.17 -24.25 5.85
N MET A 187 3.13 -23.13 6.62
CA MET A 187 4.32 -22.35 6.87
C MET A 187 5.21 -22.98 7.93
N PRO A 188 6.47 -23.32 7.60
CA PRO A 188 7.42 -23.86 8.57
C PRO A 188 7.82 -22.81 9.62
N GLN A 189 8.43 -23.25 10.71
CA GLN A 189 9.06 -22.31 11.63
C GLN A 189 10.29 -21.70 10.94
N ILE A 190 10.38 -20.39 11.02
CA ILE A 190 11.49 -19.61 10.47
C ILE A 190 12.07 -18.84 11.64
N ASP A 191 13.20 -19.34 12.12
CA ASP A 191 13.89 -18.74 13.25
C ASP A 191 14.66 -17.50 12.81
N SER A 192 14.86 -16.57 13.75
CA SER A 192 15.62 -15.35 13.52
C SER A 192 17.11 -15.63 13.62
N ASN A 193 17.90 -14.98 12.76
CA ASN A 193 19.37 -15.10 12.77
C ASN A 193 20.06 -13.85 13.35
N TYR A 194 19.30 -12.89 13.85
CA TYR A 194 19.88 -11.66 14.39
C TYR A 194 20.17 -11.77 15.88
N VAL A 195 21.42 -11.48 16.24
CA VAL A 195 21.87 -11.43 17.63
C VAL A 195 21.91 -9.97 18.07
N GLY A 196 20.91 -9.53 18.83
CA GLY A 196 20.82 -8.14 19.30
C GLY A 196 19.52 -7.87 20.05
N THR A 197 19.30 -6.62 20.42
CA THR A 197 18.08 -6.17 21.09
C THR A 197 17.19 -5.37 20.14
N TYR A 198 15.87 -5.41 20.37
CA TYR A 198 14.92 -4.60 19.59
C TYR A 198 15.25 -3.10 19.66
N ARG A 199 15.65 -2.60 20.84
CA ARG A 199 16.07 -1.21 21.02
C ARG A 199 17.29 -0.86 20.17
N GLY A 200 18.28 -1.76 20.08
CA GLY A 200 19.46 -1.60 19.23
C GLY A 200 19.10 -1.55 17.74
N LEU A 201 18.18 -2.42 17.31
CA LEU A 201 17.68 -2.45 15.93
C LEU A 201 16.96 -1.16 15.57
N MET A 202 16.04 -0.69 16.42
CA MET A 202 15.32 0.57 16.20
C MET A 202 16.28 1.77 16.20
N LYS A 203 17.24 1.83 17.14
CA LYS A 203 18.29 2.86 17.14
C LYS A 203 19.06 2.89 15.82
N SER A 204 19.36 1.73 15.24
CA SER A 204 20.00 1.63 13.93
C SER A 204 19.14 2.19 12.79
N VAL A 205 17.82 1.90 12.77
CA VAL A 205 16.88 2.46 11.78
C VAL A 205 16.85 3.99 11.87
N PHE A 206 16.68 4.55 13.07
CA PHE A 206 16.67 6.01 13.27
C PHE A 206 18.02 6.64 12.96
N HIS A 207 19.12 5.96 13.25
CA HIS A 207 20.45 6.45 12.90
C HIS A 207 20.64 6.54 11.38
N ILE A 208 20.17 5.55 10.61
CA ILE A 208 20.21 5.59 9.14
C ILE A 208 19.40 6.78 8.62
N VAL A 209 18.19 7.01 9.15
CA VAL A 209 17.38 8.18 8.78
C VAL A 209 18.12 9.48 9.06
N ALA A 210 18.77 9.59 10.22
CA ALA A 210 19.48 10.83 10.60
C ALA A 210 20.74 11.06 9.76
N SER A 211 21.54 10.02 9.49
CA SER A 211 22.85 10.12 8.86
C SER A 211 22.84 10.11 7.32
N ASN A 212 21.84 9.47 6.68
CA ASN A 212 21.84 9.30 5.23
C ASN A 212 20.83 10.22 4.53
N ALA A 213 21.35 11.33 3.95
CA ALA A 213 20.52 12.31 3.25
C ALA A 213 19.88 11.76 1.97
N ARG A 214 20.55 10.82 1.25
CA ARG A 214 20.02 10.25 0.01
C ARG A 214 18.83 9.34 0.26
N ILE A 215 18.86 8.52 1.32
CA ILE A 215 17.72 7.69 1.71
C ILE A 215 16.53 8.57 2.05
N ARG A 216 16.73 9.66 2.82
CA ARG A 216 15.65 10.63 3.09
C ARG A 216 15.10 11.25 1.80
N LEU A 217 15.96 11.65 0.87
CA LEU A 217 15.56 12.23 -0.40
C LEU A 217 14.68 11.29 -1.21
N TYR A 218 15.11 10.04 -1.39
CA TYR A 218 14.36 9.03 -2.13
C TYR A 218 13.01 8.72 -1.46
N ALA A 219 13.01 8.55 -0.14
CA ALA A 219 11.80 8.24 0.61
C ALA A 219 10.78 9.39 0.58
N ILE A 220 11.22 10.65 0.80
CA ILE A 220 10.34 11.82 0.80
C ILE A 220 9.76 12.08 -0.60
N ARG A 221 10.58 11.96 -1.64
CA ARG A 221 10.13 12.12 -3.04
C ARG A 221 9.01 11.13 -3.38
N ALA A 222 9.19 9.86 -3.05
CA ALA A 222 8.19 8.83 -3.28
C ALA A 222 6.96 9.00 -2.38
N ALA A 223 7.12 9.52 -1.15
CA ALA A 223 6.04 9.81 -0.23
C ALA A 223 5.06 10.85 -0.78
N PHE A 224 5.55 11.96 -1.33
CA PHE A 224 4.70 12.96 -1.97
C PHE A 224 4.01 12.42 -3.23
N SER A 225 4.69 11.61 -4.03
CA SER A 225 4.09 10.94 -5.19
C SER A 225 2.97 9.99 -4.78
N PHE A 226 3.17 9.20 -3.72
CA PHE A 226 2.14 8.29 -3.20
C PHE A 226 0.97 9.05 -2.58
N GLY A 227 1.24 10.14 -1.86
CA GLY A 227 0.20 11.03 -1.35
C GLY A 227 -0.65 11.63 -2.47
N SER A 228 -0.01 12.01 -3.57
CA SER A 228 -0.69 12.48 -4.79
C SER A 228 -1.64 11.42 -5.34
N MET A 229 -1.18 10.17 -5.52
CA MET A 229 -2.03 9.08 -6.00
C MET A 229 -3.13 8.73 -5.00
N MET A 230 -2.83 8.73 -3.70
CA MET A 230 -3.85 8.41 -2.69
C MET A 230 -4.95 9.45 -2.60
N ALA A 231 -4.69 10.70 -3.00
CA ALA A 231 -5.70 11.76 -3.05
C ALA A 231 -6.87 11.39 -4.00
N ILE A 232 -6.59 10.82 -5.19
CA ILE A 232 -7.65 10.41 -6.11
C ILE A 232 -8.43 9.22 -5.56
N TRP A 233 -7.75 8.18 -5.09
CA TRP A 233 -8.40 6.95 -4.63
C TRP A 233 -9.23 7.13 -3.36
N SER A 234 -8.86 8.03 -2.47
CA SER A 234 -9.59 8.29 -1.23
C SER A 234 -10.87 9.13 -1.42
N CYS A 235 -10.95 9.92 -2.50
CA CYS A 235 -12.10 10.77 -2.78
C CYS A 235 -12.94 10.28 -3.97
N LEU A 236 -12.49 9.22 -4.68
CA LEU A 236 -13.18 8.73 -5.88
C LEU A 236 -14.60 8.26 -5.59
N ALA A 237 -14.85 7.61 -4.45
CA ALA A 237 -16.18 7.16 -4.05
C ALA A 237 -17.15 8.37 -3.89
N PHE A 238 -16.68 9.45 -3.26
CA PHE A 238 -17.45 10.68 -3.11
C PHE A 238 -17.70 11.37 -4.45
N ARG A 239 -16.71 11.33 -5.37
CA ARG A 239 -16.86 11.93 -6.72
C ARG A 239 -17.90 11.20 -7.55
N LEU A 240 -17.87 9.86 -7.54
CA LEU A 240 -18.78 9.04 -8.33
C LEU A 240 -20.22 9.04 -7.77
N ALA A 241 -20.39 9.29 -6.47
CA ALA A 241 -21.72 9.42 -5.86
C ALA A 241 -22.44 10.72 -6.24
N GLN A 242 -21.72 11.72 -6.78
CA GLN A 242 -22.27 13.02 -7.17
C GLN A 242 -22.53 13.14 -8.68
N ALA A 243 -23.20 14.23 -9.08
CA ALA A 243 -23.39 14.57 -10.49
C ALA A 243 -22.03 14.69 -11.21
N PRO A 244 -21.94 14.26 -12.46
CA PRO A 244 -22.98 13.68 -13.32
C PRO A 244 -23.14 12.16 -13.20
N PHE A 245 -22.38 11.49 -12.32
CA PHE A 245 -22.24 10.02 -12.32
C PHE A 245 -23.37 9.31 -11.57
N PHE A 246 -23.69 9.75 -10.35
CA PHE A 246 -24.66 9.09 -9.45
C PHE A 246 -24.46 7.56 -9.35
N SER A 247 -23.22 7.11 -9.25
CA SER A 247 -22.82 5.70 -9.28
C SER A 247 -22.45 5.20 -7.89
N GLY A 248 -22.68 3.91 -7.66
CA GLY A 248 -22.37 3.22 -6.43
C GLY A 248 -20.93 2.74 -6.32
N SER A 249 -20.68 1.93 -5.30
CA SER A 249 -19.34 1.40 -4.98
C SER A 249 -18.80 0.45 -6.06
N GLU A 250 -19.67 -0.23 -6.83
CA GLU A 250 -19.28 -1.10 -7.93
C GLU A 250 -18.51 -0.35 -9.02
N MET A 251 -18.87 0.90 -9.29
CA MET A 251 -18.17 1.70 -10.28
C MET A 251 -16.77 2.11 -9.80
N VAL A 252 -16.62 2.43 -8.52
CA VAL A 252 -15.29 2.67 -7.91
C VAL A 252 -14.43 1.42 -8.04
N GLY A 253 -15.02 0.24 -7.75
CA GLY A 253 -14.36 -1.05 -7.93
C GLY A 253 -13.96 -1.30 -9.38
N THR A 254 -14.86 -1.03 -10.34
CA THR A 254 -14.59 -1.18 -11.78
C THR A 254 -13.43 -0.29 -12.22
N LEU A 255 -13.39 0.99 -11.79
CA LEU A 255 -12.26 1.87 -12.04
C LEU A 255 -10.97 1.37 -11.37
N GLY A 256 -11.07 0.55 -10.31
CA GLY A 256 -9.94 -0.15 -9.71
C GLY A 256 -9.17 -1.03 -10.71
N MET A 257 -9.84 -1.53 -11.75
CA MET A 257 -9.18 -2.31 -12.82
C MET A 257 -8.19 -1.47 -13.63
N CYS A 258 -8.35 -0.15 -13.68
CA CYS A 258 -7.38 0.73 -14.35
C CYS A 258 -5.98 0.64 -13.72
N GLY A 259 -5.88 0.29 -12.43
CA GLY A 259 -4.61 0.04 -11.75
C GLY A 259 -3.80 -1.12 -12.35
N ILE A 260 -4.43 -2.01 -13.14
CA ILE A 260 -3.75 -3.07 -13.89
C ILE A 260 -2.71 -2.45 -14.85
N ALA A 261 -3.04 -1.31 -15.45
CA ALA A 261 -2.10 -0.59 -16.33
C ALA A 261 -0.82 -0.18 -15.59
N GLY A 262 -0.95 0.34 -14.36
CA GLY A 262 0.19 0.64 -13.48
C GLY A 262 1.00 -0.60 -13.12
N ALA A 263 0.35 -1.70 -12.77
CA ALA A 263 1.02 -2.96 -12.45
C ALA A 263 1.77 -3.57 -13.64
N LEU A 264 1.18 -3.51 -14.85
CA LEU A 264 1.84 -3.93 -16.09
C LEU A 264 3.04 -3.03 -16.42
N ALA A 265 2.87 -1.71 -16.28
CA ALA A 265 3.96 -0.77 -16.47
C ALA A 265 5.13 -1.06 -15.52
N ALA A 266 4.88 -1.40 -14.26
CA ALA A 266 5.91 -1.72 -13.28
C ALA A 266 6.88 -2.81 -13.76
N SER A 267 6.39 -3.82 -14.48
CA SER A 267 7.21 -4.91 -15.01
C SER A 267 8.24 -4.46 -16.06
N GLY A 268 7.88 -3.47 -16.87
CA GLY A 268 8.79 -2.85 -17.87
C GLY A 268 9.71 -1.80 -17.22
N LEU A 269 9.19 -1.02 -16.29
CA LEU A 269 9.90 0.07 -15.63
C LEU A 269 11.12 -0.40 -14.83
N GLY A 270 11.11 -1.61 -14.26
CA GLY A 270 12.26 -2.17 -13.56
C GLY A 270 13.53 -2.25 -14.44
N LYS A 271 13.39 -2.50 -15.74
CA LYS A 271 14.50 -2.46 -16.70
C LYS A 271 14.94 -1.03 -16.99
N LEU A 272 14.00 -0.10 -17.07
CA LEU A 272 14.26 1.32 -17.36
C LEU A 272 14.99 2.02 -16.21
N VAL A 273 14.80 1.60 -14.95
CA VAL A 273 15.58 2.13 -13.81
C VAL A 273 17.08 2.00 -14.06
N ASN A 274 17.53 0.84 -14.57
CA ASN A 274 18.94 0.60 -14.86
C ASN A 274 19.46 1.38 -16.07
N GLN A 275 18.61 1.68 -17.05
CA GLN A 275 18.98 2.37 -18.29
C GLN A 275 18.93 3.90 -18.14
N TRP A 276 17.88 4.43 -17.54
CA TRP A 276 17.63 5.87 -17.47
C TRP A 276 18.08 6.49 -16.14
N GLY A 277 18.27 5.66 -15.11
CA GLY A 277 18.64 6.09 -13.76
C GLY A 277 17.45 6.66 -12.96
N ILE A 278 17.66 6.75 -11.66
CA ILE A 278 16.62 7.11 -10.68
C ILE A 278 16.03 8.49 -10.98
N ARG A 279 16.89 9.49 -11.29
CA ARG A 279 16.46 10.89 -11.47
C ARG A 279 15.54 11.07 -12.66
N LYS A 280 15.94 10.55 -13.83
CA LYS A 280 15.14 10.71 -15.07
C LYS A 280 13.79 10.02 -14.93
N LEU A 281 13.78 8.81 -14.36
CA LEU A 281 12.54 8.07 -14.19
C LEU A 281 11.61 8.75 -13.17
N SER A 282 12.16 9.32 -12.09
CA SER A 282 11.39 10.14 -11.14
C SER A 282 10.82 11.40 -11.77
N LEU A 283 11.59 12.05 -12.66
CA LEU A 283 11.14 13.23 -13.39
C LEU A 283 9.93 12.90 -14.28
N TYR A 284 10.06 11.85 -15.13
CA TYR A 284 8.95 11.40 -15.97
C TYR A 284 7.71 11.02 -15.16
N GLY A 285 7.89 10.29 -14.05
CA GLY A 285 6.79 9.91 -13.18
C GLY A 285 6.06 11.10 -12.58
N ALA A 286 6.79 12.12 -12.09
CA ALA A 286 6.18 13.32 -11.54
C ALA A 286 5.46 14.16 -12.61
N CYS A 287 6.04 14.27 -13.82
CA CYS A 287 5.36 14.92 -14.95
C CYS A 287 4.08 14.19 -15.34
N LEU A 288 4.09 12.85 -15.40
CA LEU A 288 2.89 12.06 -15.68
C LEU A 288 1.80 12.30 -14.63
N GLN A 289 2.16 12.39 -13.35
CA GLN A 289 1.19 12.70 -12.29
C GLN A 289 0.61 14.11 -12.46
N LEU A 290 1.38 15.10 -12.84
CA LEU A 290 0.85 16.44 -13.12
C LEU A 290 -0.11 16.45 -14.32
N VAL A 291 0.23 15.73 -15.40
CA VAL A 291 -0.68 15.55 -16.55
C VAL A 291 -1.96 14.83 -16.11
N ALA A 292 -1.85 13.81 -15.26
CA ALA A 292 -3.00 13.09 -14.70
C ALA A 292 -3.93 14.04 -13.94
N TRP A 293 -3.41 14.91 -13.09
CA TRP A 293 -4.21 15.87 -12.33
C TRP A 293 -4.82 16.97 -13.20
N THR A 294 -4.11 17.42 -14.23
CA THR A 294 -4.68 18.31 -15.24
C THR A 294 -5.84 17.64 -15.97
N THR A 295 -5.71 16.37 -16.33
CA THR A 295 -6.79 15.58 -16.94
C THR A 295 -7.97 15.40 -15.99
N ALA A 296 -7.70 15.09 -14.71
CA ALA A 296 -8.74 14.96 -13.68
C ALA A 296 -9.50 16.27 -13.43
N TYR A 297 -8.82 17.41 -13.53
CA TYR A 297 -9.43 18.72 -13.39
C TYR A 297 -10.31 19.10 -14.59
N LEU A 298 -9.80 18.91 -15.83
CA LEU A 298 -10.47 19.33 -17.05
C LEU A 298 -11.59 18.37 -17.48
N PHE A 299 -11.41 17.06 -17.26
CA PHE A 299 -12.27 16.00 -17.76
C PHE A 299 -12.82 15.08 -16.66
N GLY A 300 -12.68 15.48 -15.37
CA GLY A 300 -13.12 14.70 -14.22
C GLY A 300 -14.64 14.55 -14.08
N ASP A 301 -15.42 15.17 -14.98
CA ASP A 301 -16.87 15.00 -15.10
C ASP A 301 -17.25 13.88 -16.07
N THR A 302 -16.27 13.17 -16.63
CA THR A 302 -16.48 12.05 -17.55
C THR A 302 -15.74 10.80 -17.05
N TYR A 303 -16.32 9.63 -17.29
CA TYR A 303 -15.66 8.36 -16.99
C TYR A 303 -14.32 8.23 -17.71
N MET A 304 -14.26 8.63 -18.98
CA MET A 304 -13.03 8.54 -19.77
C MET A 304 -11.91 9.42 -19.17
N GLY A 305 -12.26 10.63 -18.73
CA GLY A 305 -11.31 11.53 -18.06
C GLY A 305 -10.77 10.95 -16.77
N LEU A 306 -11.63 10.34 -15.94
CA LEU A 306 -11.23 9.66 -14.71
C LEU A 306 -10.35 8.43 -15.00
N ILE A 307 -10.70 7.62 -16.01
CA ILE A 307 -9.92 6.44 -16.42
C ILE A 307 -8.50 6.87 -16.85
N VAL A 308 -8.39 7.86 -17.71
CA VAL A 308 -7.08 8.36 -18.18
C VAL A 308 -6.28 8.94 -17.02
N ALA A 309 -6.90 9.73 -16.15
CA ALA A 309 -6.24 10.31 -14.98
C ALA A 309 -5.71 9.22 -14.02
N ILE A 310 -6.52 8.20 -13.72
CA ILE A 310 -6.13 7.08 -12.87
C ILE A 310 -4.95 6.30 -13.47
N ILE A 311 -5.01 5.98 -14.76
CA ILE A 311 -3.93 5.26 -15.44
C ILE A 311 -2.63 6.07 -15.39
N LEU A 312 -2.68 7.36 -15.71
CA LEU A 312 -1.50 8.22 -15.71
C LEU A 312 -0.91 8.42 -14.31
N VAL A 313 -1.76 8.61 -13.29
CA VAL A 313 -1.26 8.78 -11.92
C VAL A 313 -0.63 7.50 -11.39
N ASP A 314 -1.20 6.32 -11.70
CA ASP A 314 -0.67 5.03 -11.29
C ASP A 314 0.66 4.70 -12.01
N ILE A 315 0.77 4.92 -13.32
CA ILE A 315 2.03 4.75 -14.06
C ILE A 315 3.09 5.72 -13.51
N GLY A 316 2.73 6.98 -13.31
CA GLY A 316 3.62 7.99 -12.72
C GLY A 316 4.15 7.58 -11.35
N LEU A 317 3.26 7.04 -10.50
CA LEU A 317 3.64 6.49 -9.20
C LEU A 317 4.63 5.35 -9.33
N GLN A 318 4.39 4.38 -10.22
CA GLN A 318 5.29 3.23 -10.39
C GLN A 318 6.70 3.67 -10.81
N CYS A 319 6.81 4.70 -11.68
CA CYS A 319 8.10 5.28 -12.04
C CYS A 319 8.85 5.81 -10.82
N LEU A 320 8.17 6.55 -9.95
CA LEU A 320 8.75 7.13 -8.74
C LEU A 320 9.03 6.07 -7.67
N GLN A 321 8.07 5.18 -7.41
CA GLN A 321 8.23 4.15 -6.39
C GLN A 321 9.39 3.23 -6.69
N LEU A 322 9.42 2.60 -7.87
CA LEU A 322 10.45 1.62 -8.23
C LEU A 322 11.84 2.24 -8.28
N SER A 323 11.98 3.43 -8.87
CA SER A 323 13.28 4.10 -8.98
C SER A 323 13.82 4.50 -7.61
N ASN A 324 13.00 5.13 -6.76
CA ASN A 324 13.46 5.61 -5.46
C ASN A 324 13.64 4.47 -4.45
N GLN A 325 12.80 3.43 -4.46
CA GLN A 325 12.98 2.23 -3.65
C GLN A 325 14.30 1.52 -4.00
N SER A 326 14.58 1.36 -5.30
CA SER A 326 15.84 0.81 -5.77
C SER A 326 17.02 1.65 -5.30
N GLY A 327 16.90 2.99 -5.35
CA GLY A 327 17.90 3.92 -4.84
C GLY A 327 18.18 3.75 -3.35
N CYS A 328 17.15 3.63 -2.53
CA CYS A 328 17.32 3.37 -1.09
C CYS A 328 18.06 2.06 -0.81
N ILE A 329 17.73 0.99 -1.56
CA ILE A 329 18.37 -0.33 -1.38
C ILE A 329 19.83 -0.30 -1.83
N GLN A 330 20.12 0.38 -2.95
CA GLN A 330 21.48 0.49 -3.50
C GLN A 330 22.40 1.36 -2.62
N GLU A 331 21.85 2.35 -1.93
CA GLU A 331 22.63 3.23 -1.05
C GLU A 331 23.18 2.50 0.19
N MET A 332 22.48 1.46 0.65
CA MET A 332 22.92 0.64 1.80
C MET A 332 22.66 -0.85 1.55
N PRO A 333 23.47 -1.52 0.71
CA PRO A 333 23.29 -2.93 0.41
C PRO A 333 23.36 -3.85 1.64
N GLU A 334 24.25 -3.52 2.60
CA GLU A 334 24.44 -4.28 3.84
C GLU A 334 23.25 -4.16 4.82
N ALA A 335 22.46 -3.09 4.69
CA ALA A 335 21.30 -2.81 5.51
C ALA A 335 20.01 -2.65 4.66
N SER A 336 19.92 -3.33 3.53
CA SER A 336 18.85 -3.19 2.53
C SER A 336 17.45 -3.34 3.11
N ASN A 337 17.24 -4.26 4.05
CA ASN A 337 15.95 -4.43 4.73
C ASN A 337 15.57 -3.18 5.56
N ARG A 338 16.54 -2.59 6.27
CA ARG A 338 16.32 -1.37 7.06
C ARG A 338 16.08 -0.16 6.17
N ALA A 339 16.84 -0.03 5.08
CA ALA A 339 16.62 1.02 4.07
C ALA A 339 15.23 0.91 3.44
N ASN A 340 14.80 -0.30 3.08
CA ASN A 340 13.46 -0.55 2.57
C ASN A 340 12.36 -0.27 3.60
N THR A 341 12.55 -0.61 4.86
CA THR A 341 11.62 -0.26 5.95
C THR A 341 11.45 1.25 6.07
N ILE A 342 12.54 2.02 6.05
CA ILE A 342 12.52 3.48 6.10
C ILE A 342 11.74 4.03 4.89
N PHE A 343 12.07 3.54 3.68
CA PHE A 343 11.41 3.94 2.46
C PHE A 343 9.90 3.70 2.52
N MET A 344 9.48 2.48 2.82
CA MET A 344 8.07 2.11 2.84
C MET A 344 7.29 2.79 3.97
N THR A 345 7.89 2.97 5.15
CA THR A 345 7.25 3.71 6.25
C THR A 345 6.99 5.16 5.83
N THR A 346 8.01 5.86 5.30
CA THR A 346 7.88 7.24 4.83
C THR A 346 6.87 7.35 3.68
N TYR A 347 6.87 6.38 2.77
CA TYR A 347 5.94 6.28 1.66
C TYR A 347 4.48 6.23 2.14
N PHE A 348 4.15 5.37 3.11
CA PHE A 348 2.79 5.27 3.65
C PHE A 348 2.39 6.47 4.53
N ILE A 349 3.33 7.11 5.21
CA ILE A 349 3.09 8.40 5.89
C ILE A 349 2.69 9.45 4.85
N GLY A 350 3.38 9.51 3.70
CA GLY A 350 3.02 10.39 2.59
C GLY A 350 1.64 10.10 2.00
N GLY A 351 1.30 8.81 1.86
CA GLY A 351 -0.05 8.39 1.46
C GLY A 351 -1.12 8.88 2.42
N SER A 352 -0.92 8.68 3.72
CA SER A 352 -1.83 9.16 4.78
C SER A 352 -2.00 10.68 4.74
N PHE A 353 -0.89 11.41 4.59
CA PHE A 353 -0.89 12.87 4.48
C PHE A 353 -1.68 13.34 3.26
N GLY A 354 -1.43 12.74 2.08
CA GLY A 354 -2.16 13.08 0.86
C GLY A 354 -3.66 12.77 0.97
N THR A 355 -4.03 11.62 1.54
CA THR A 355 -5.43 11.25 1.82
C THR A 355 -6.09 12.26 2.75
N TYR A 356 -5.42 12.65 3.84
CA TYR A 356 -5.94 13.62 4.79
C TYR A 356 -6.17 15.00 4.15
N CYS A 357 -5.17 15.51 3.43
CA CYS A 357 -5.28 16.79 2.74
C CYS A 357 -6.38 16.77 1.68
N ALA A 358 -6.51 15.68 0.92
CA ALA A 358 -7.57 15.52 -0.08
C ALA A 358 -8.96 15.51 0.56
N GLY A 359 -9.14 14.81 1.68
CA GLY A 359 -10.39 14.80 2.44
C GLY A 359 -10.78 16.17 2.98
N LEU A 360 -9.82 16.95 3.48
CA LEU A 360 -10.06 18.35 3.88
C LEU A 360 -10.43 19.22 2.67
N ALA A 361 -9.67 19.14 1.58
CA ALA A 361 -9.92 19.93 0.38
C ALA A 361 -11.29 19.60 -0.24
N TRP A 362 -11.71 18.33 -0.16
CA TRP A 362 -13.04 17.92 -0.61
C TRP A 362 -14.15 18.66 0.13
N THR A 363 -14.05 18.87 1.43
CA THR A 363 -15.09 19.54 2.23
C THR A 363 -15.26 21.03 1.88
N HIS A 364 -14.22 21.67 1.34
CA HIS A 364 -14.25 23.10 1.00
C HIS A 364 -14.53 23.35 -0.48
N GLU A 365 -13.85 22.64 -1.36
CA GLU A 365 -13.84 22.90 -2.80
C GLU A 365 -14.23 21.66 -3.64
N GLY A 366 -14.72 20.59 -3.00
CA GLY A 366 -15.11 19.36 -3.68
C GLY A 366 -13.99 18.75 -4.52
N TRP A 367 -14.33 18.27 -5.71
CA TRP A 367 -13.38 17.61 -6.61
C TRP A 367 -12.24 18.53 -7.06
N MET A 368 -12.49 19.82 -7.24
CA MET A 368 -11.47 20.79 -7.63
C MET A 368 -10.38 20.92 -6.56
N GLY A 369 -10.77 20.92 -5.28
CA GLY A 369 -9.84 20.92 -4.16
C GLY A 369 -8.95 19.68 -4.13
N VAL A 370 -9.52 18.50 -4.39
CA VAL A 370 -8.76 17.25 -4.50
C VAL A 370 -7.74 17.31 -5.63
N CYS A 371 -8.14 17.80 -6.80
CA CYS A 371 -7.22 17.99 -7.93
C CYS A 371 -6.08 18.95 -7.59
N ALA A 372 -6.35 20.04 -6.90
CA ALA A 372 -5.33 20.98 -6.46
C ALA A 372 -4.34 20.33 -5.49
N VAL A 373 -4.82 19.60 -4.47
CA VAL A 373 -3.96 18.89 -3.51
C VAL A 373 -3.08 17.86 -4.23
N GLY A 374 -3.66 17.04 -5.09
CA GLY A 374 -2.93 16.03 -5.84
C GLY A 374 -1.86 16.62 -6.76
N ALA A 375 -2.17 17.70 -7.45
CA ALA A 375 -1.23 18.42 -8.30
C ALA A 375 -0.10 19.07 -7.49
N VAL A 376 -0.39 19.69 -6.33
CA VAL A 376 0.62 20.28 -5.44
C VAL A 376 1.58 19.21 -4.93
N LEU A 377 1.09 18.06 -4.48
CA LEU A 377 1.94 16.96 -4.02
C LEU A 377 2.83 16.39 -5.14
N ALA A 378 2.29 16.25 -6.36
CA ALA A 378 3.06 15.86 -7.54
C ALA A 378 4.13 16.91 -7.89
N ALA A 379 3.77 18.20 -7.82
CA ALA A 379 4.69 19.31 -8.06
C ALA A 379 5.83 19.36 -7.02
N ILE A 380 5.53 19.12 -5.73
CA ILE A 380 6.57 19.00 -4.69
C ILE A 380 7.55 17.86 -5.02
N SER A 381 7.03 16.67 -5.40
CA SER A 381 7.86 15.55 -5.82
C SER A 381 8.74 15.91 -7.03
N LEU A 382 8.20 16.66 -8.00
CA LEU A 382 8.93 17.17 -9.16
C LEU A 382 10.02 18.17 -8.75
N CYS A 383 9.69 19.16 -7.91
CA CYS A 383 10.64 20.15 -7.41
C CYS A 383 11.82 19.49 -6.67
N ILE A 384 11.53 18.52 -5.80
CA ILE A 384 12.57 17.73 -5.11
C ILE A 384 13.45 17.00 -6.16
N THR A 385 12.86 16.49 -7.24
CA THR A 385 13.60 15.78 -8.30
C THR A 385 14.53 16.72 -9.09
N ILE A 386 14.11 17.96 -9.30
CA ILE A 386 14.88 18.97 -10.04
C ILE A 386 15.97 19.59 -9.17
N CYS A 387 15.60 20.05 -7.97
CA CYS A 387 16.48 20.84 -7.11
C CYS A 387 17.52 20.01 -6.34
N CYS A 388 17.16 18.78 -5.93
CA CYS A 388 18.06 17.92 -5.16
C CYS A 388 18.82 16.96 -6.09
N THR A 389 19.90 17.47 -6.68
CA THR A 389 20.66 16.77 -7.73
C THR A 389 21.93 16.05 -7.23
N LYS A 390 22.25 16.16 -5.92
CA LYS A 390 23.48 15.58 -5.34
C LYS A 390 23.21 14.34 -4.52
#